data_b0455bd7fbb1cee105504fec23d3ac64
#
_entry.id   b0455bd7fbb1cee105504fec23d3ac64
#
_cell.length_a   1.000
_cell.length_b   1.000
_cell.length_c   1.000
_cell.angle_alpha   90.00
_cell.angle_beta   90.00
_cell.angle_gamma   90.00
#
_symmetry.space_group_name_H-M   'P 1'
#
loop_
_entity.id
_entity.type
_entity.pdbx_description
1 polymer ?
#
loop_
_entity_poly.entity_id
_entity_poly.type
_entity_poly.pdbx_seq_one_letter_code
_entity_poly.pdbx_strand_id
1 'polypeptide(L)'
;MNTYYKHITIIIITYNSNNEVIKFITKIPKIFQVVIVDNSNDISLRSKFKNNKNIKLYFHKNNGFGTSLNFAVRKTKTQYFFQVSPDLKFNFRQLEIFYNEGKKLENKFSALGPRFTNADKKGHVQSSKKEKIGKIHAVHGSAMYISKKVFNKIGGIDENIFLYFEENDYCLRGRKLGLKAYQINKTYIKKKGQTVKFKKKNEKIELLKLLSWHYIWSEFYFHKKNKGYFFAIIYFCPLLIRTIFKFLLNGLLRNNNN
;
A
#
# COMPACT_ATOMS: atom_id res chain seq x y z
N MET A 1 31.01 7.77 -7.30
CA MET A 1 29.78 8.27 -6.64
C MET A 1 28.65 7.30 -6.84
N ASN A 2 27.97 6.95 -5.77
CA ASN A 2 26.85 6.00 -5.85
C ASN A 2 25.64 6.68 -6.49
N THR A 3 25.18 6.18 -7.65
CA THR A 3 24.13 6.84 -8.48
C THR A 3 22.77 6.16 -8.39
N TYR A 4 22.55 5.30 -7.35
CA TYR A 4 21.30 4.52 -7.20
C TYR A 4 20.03 5.38 -7.26
N TYR A 5 20.07 6.60 -6.76
CA TYR A 5 18.93 7.54 -6.77
C TYR A 5 18.44 7.88 -8.18
N LYS A 6 19.29 7.84 -9.19
CA LYS A 6 18.93 8.09 -10.60
C LYS A 6 18.05 6.98 -11.17
N HIS A 7 18.04 5.81 -10.53
CA HIS A 7 17.30 4.64 -10.96
C HIS A 7 15.98 4.43 -10.21
N ILE A 8 15.66 5.29 -9.21
CA ILE A 8 14.49 5.13 -8.34
C ILE A 8 13.63 6.38 -8.37
N THR A 9 12.34 6.22 -8.66
CA THR A 9 11.32 7.26 -8.41
C THR A 9 10.57 6.91 -7.13
N ILE A 10 10.39 7.88 -6.24
CA ILE A 10 9.52 7.74 -5.07
C ILE A 10 8.10 8.08 -5.49
N ILE A 11 7.15 7.20 -5.20
CA ILE A 11 5.72 7.38 -5.51
C ILE A 11 4.95 7.54 -4.21
N ILE A 12 4.11 8.57 -4.14
CA ILE A 12 3.22 8.86 -3.03
C ILE A 12 1.80 8.97 -3.57
N ILE A 13 0.91 8.11 -3.08
CA ILE A 13 -0.53 8.22 -3.31
C ILE A 13 -1.15 8.83 -2.06
N THR A 14 -1.98 9.85 -2.23
CA THR A 14 -2.57 10.59 -1.12
C THR A 14 -4.06 10.87 -1.34
N TYR A 15 -4.80 10.95 -0.25
CA TYR A 15 -6.19 11.35 -0.20
C TYR A 15 -6.47 12.11 1.10
N ASN A 16 -6.90 13.36 1.03
CA ASN A 16 -7.21 14.23 2.18
C ASN A 16 -6.09 14.28 3.24
N SER A 17 -4.81 14.23 2.82
CA SER A 17 -3.66 14.11 3.73
C SER A 17 -2.56 15.15 3.43
N ASN A 18 -2.92 16.34 2.97
CA ASN A 18 -1.99 17.36 2.48
C ASN A 18 -0.89 17.72 3.47
N ASN A 19 -1.26 17.95 4.75
CA ASN A 19 -0.28 18.30 5.78
C ASN A 19 0.75 17.20 6.01
N GLU A 20 0.32 15.93 5.94
CA GLU A 20 1.20 14.78 6.11
C GLU A 20 2.14 14.62 4.91
N VAL A 21 1.62 14.83 3.70
CA VAL A 21 2.42 14.81 2.46
C VAL A 21 3.47 15.90 2.50
N ILE A 22 3.12 17.14 2.82
CA ILE A 22 4.06 18.26 2.90
C ILE A 22 5.18 17.94 3.89
N LYS A 23 4.84 17.49 5.11
CA LYS A 23 5.82 17.10 6.14
C LYS A 23 6.66 15.88 5.74
N PHE A 24 6.10 14.98 4.93
CA PHE A 24 6.83 13.81 4.48
C PHE A 24 7.84 14.15 3.39
N ILE A 25 7.46 14.99 2.43
CA ILE A 25 8.31 15.43 1.33
C ILE A 25 9.57 16.13 1.83
N THR A 26 9.50 16.92 2.91
CA THR A 26 10.70 17.58 3.45
C THR A 26 11.79 16.61 3.93
N LYS A 27 11.45 15.33 4.13
CA LYS A 27 12.39 14.28 4.54
C LYS A 27 13.00 13.53 3.36
N ILE A 28 12.45 13.70 2.17
CA ILE A 28 12.97 13.07 0.96
C ILE A 28 14.15 13.90 0.44
N PRO A 29 15.34 13.30 0.29
CA PRO A 29 16.47 14.00 -0.31
C PRO A 29 16.13 14.51 -1.73
N LYS A 30 16.47 15.77 -2.02
CA LYS A 30 16.14 16.44 -3.30
C LYS A 30 16.71 15.77 -4.55
N ILE A 31 17.65 14.83 -4.36
CA ILE A 31 18.23 14.04 -5.46
C ILE A 31 17.26 13.02 -6.06
N PHE A 32 16.20 12.62 -5.34
CA PHE A 32 15.21 11.70 -5.86
C PHE A 32 14.15 12.38 -6.70
N GLN A 33 13.73 11.73 -7.77
CA GLN A 33 12.50 12.08 -8.46
C GLN A 33 11.32 11.60 -7.63
N VAL A 34 10.30 12.43 -7.50
CA VAL A 34 9.09 12.14 -6.73
C VAL A 34 7.86 12.32 -7.62
N VAL A 35 6.98 11.35 -7.62
CA VAL A 35 5.66 11.43 -8.23
C VAL A 35 4.62 11.36 -7.12
N ILE A 36 3.80 12.41 -7.03
CA ILE A 36 2.67 12.49 -6.10
C ILE A 36 1.39 12.39 -6.92
N VAL A 37 0.49 11.50 -6.53
CA VAL A 37 -0.88 11.43 -7.06
C VAL A 37 -1.84 11.74 -5.93
N ASP A 38 -2.52 12.87 -6.04
CA ASP A 38 -3.55 13.28 -5.09
C ASP A 38 -4.94 12.94 -5.62
N ASN A 39 -5.64 12.10 -4.87
CA ASN A 39 -6.99 11.63 -5.18
C ASN A 39 -8.08 12.52 -4.57
N SER A 40 -7.71 13.53 -3.77
CA SER A 40 -8.67 14.48 -3.18
C SER A 40 -8.94 15.70 -4.07
N ASN A 41 -8.16 15.88 -5.16
CA ASN A 41 -8.19 17.07 -6.02
C ASN A 41 -7.99 18.39 -5.25
N ASP A 42 -7.20 18.35 -4.18
CA ASP A 42 -6.90 19.56 -3.42
C ASP A 42 -5.81 20.39 -4.12
N ILE A 43 -6.25 21.37 -4.88
CA ILE A 43 -5.38 22.26 -5.65
C ILE A 43 -4.39 23.07 -4.78
N SER A 44 -4.60 23.14 -3.45
CA SER A 44 -3.68 23.84 -2.53
C SER A 44 -2.27 23.20 -2.53
N LEU A 45 -2.16 21.90 -2.83
CA LEU A 45 -0.87 21.24 -2.99
C LEU A 45 -0.06 21.78 -4.19
N ARG A 46 -0.72 22.29 -5.22
CA ARG A 46 -0.03 22.80 -6.43
C ARG A 46 0.91 23.93 -6.10
N SER A 47 0.48 24.90 -5.31
CA SER A 47 1.31 26.05 -4.90
C SER A 47 2.50 25.61 -4.07
N LYS A 48 2.35 24.57 -3.23
CA LYS A 48 3.42 24.07 -2.34
C LYS A 48 4.56 23.39 -3.08
N PHE A 49 4.30 22.80 -4.25
CA PHE A 49 5.31 22.05 -5.00
C PHE A 49 5.71 22.70 -6.34
N LYS A 50 5.14 23.87 -6.70
CA LYS A 50 5.36 24.55 -7.98
C LYS A 50 6.85 24.74 -8.32
N ASN A 51 7.70 25.05 -7.34
CA ASN A 51 9.12 25.35 -7.52
C ASN A 51 10.04 24.12 -7.35
N ASN A 52 9.48 22.92 -7.10
CA ASN A 52 10.27 21.73 -6.87
C ASN A 52 10.47 20.94 -8.18
N LYS A 53 11.59 21.18 -8.87
CA LYS A 53 11.90 20.54 -10.17
C LYS A 53 11.93 19.00 -10.12
N ASN A 54 12.19 18.41 -8.95
CA ASN A 54 12.24 16.97 -8.75
C ASN A 54 10.89 16.35 -8.35
N ILE A 55 9.82 17.15 -8.18
CA ILE A 55 8.49 16.69 -7.78
C ILE A 55 7.51 16.90 -8.93
N LYS A 56 6.78 15.85 -9.26
CA LYS A 56 5.66 15.89 -10.19
C LYS A 56 4.38 15.56 -9.43
N LEU A 57 3.48 16.54 -9.35
CA LEU A 57 2.17 16.39 -8.73
C LEU A 57 1.10 16.20 -9.80
N TYR A 58 0.27 15.19 -9.63
CA TYR A 58 -0.90 14.90 -10.44
C TYR A 58 -2.14 14.82 -9.58
N PHE A 59 -3.25 15.33 -10.10
CA PHE A 59 -4.57 15.15 -9.51
C PHE A 59 -5.29 14.04 -10.25
N HIS A 60 -5.91 13.14 -9.52
CA HIS A 60 -6.58 11.98 -10.09
C HIS A 60 -7.88 11.70 -9.33
N LYS A 61 -8.92 11.29 -10.05
CA LYS A 61 -10.17 10.86 -9.39
C LYS A 61 -9.88 9.67 -8.47
N ASN A 62 -10.51 9.67 -7.29
CA ASN A 62 -10.33 8.57 -6.34
C ASN A 62 -11.08 7.31 -6.80
N ASN A 63 -10.43 6.53 -7.65
CA ASN A 63 -10.89 5.22 -8.11
C ASN A 63 -10.13 4.07 -7.41
N GLY A 64 -9.55 4.34 -6.24
CA GLY A 64 -8.79 3.37 -5.45
C GLY A 64 -7.28 3.54 -5.55
N PHE A 65 -6.59 2.87 -4.63
CA PHE A 65 -5.13 2.93 -4.54
C PHE A 65 -4.46 2.35 -5.77
N GLY A 66 -4.93 1.19 -6.26
CA GLY A 66 -4.34 0.48 -7.39
C GLY A 66 -4.35 1.29 -8.68
N THR A 67 -5.49 1.92 -9.02
CA THR A 67 -5.64 2.79 -10.19
C THR A 67 -4.64 3.95 -10.14
N SER A 68 -4.50 4.59 -8.97
CA SER A 68 -3.58 5.71 -8.78
C SER A 68 -2.12 5.29 -8.84
N LEU A 69 -1.78 4.11 -8.31
CA LEU A 69 -0.42 3.58 -8.41
C LEU A 69 -0.06 3.21 -9.86
N ASN A 70 -0.96 2.55 -10.59
CA ASN A 70 -0.78 2.25 -12.02
C ASN A 70 -0.55 3.54 -12.82
N PHE A 71 -1.36 4.57 -12.56
CA PHE A 71 -1.17 5.89 -13.18
C PHE A 71 0.20 6.48 -12.85
N ALA A 72 0.61 6.50 -11.58
CA ALA A 72 1.90 7.02 -11.14
C ALA A 72 3.07 6.31 -11.81
N VAL A 73 3.03 4.96 -11.89
CA VAL A 73 4.09 4.16 -12.52
C VAL A 73 4.23 4.50 -14.01
N ARG A 74 3.14 4.75 -14.73
CA ARG A 74 3.21 5.23 -16.13
C ARG A 74 3.95 6.57 -16.26
N LYS A 75 3.88 7.43 -15.22
CA LYS A 75 4.58 8.74 -15.21
C LYS A 75 6.04 8.66 -14.78
N THR A 76 6.52 7.52 -14.28
CA THR A 76 7.94 7.34 -13.93
C THR A 76 8.79 7.05 -15.16
N LYS A 77 10.05 7.51 -15.15
CA LYS A 77 11.05 7.22 -16.20
C LYS A 77 12.16 6.30 -15.69
N THR A 78 12.21 6.02 -14.40
CA THR A 78 13.26 5.23 -13.75
C THR A 78 13.00 3.73 -13.84
N GLN A 79 14.05 2.94 -13.66
CA GLN A 79 14.01 1.48 -13.72
C GLN A 79 13.20 0.88 -12.56
N TYR A 80 13.28 1.52 -11.39
CA TYR A 80 12.60 1.11 -10.17
C TYR A 80 11.73 2.24 -9.64
N PHE A 81 10.75 1.88 -8.85
CA PHE A 81 10.02 2.83 -8.04
C PHE A 81 9.88 2.33 -6.60
N PHE A 82 9.79 3.26 -5.67
CA PHE A 82 9.48 3.01 -4.28
C PHE A 82 8.17 3.70 -3.94
N GLN A 83 7.10 2.92 -3.88
CA GLN A 83 5.82 3.42 -3.37
C GLN A 83 5.88 3.46 -1.85
N VAL A 84 5.51 4.59 -1.25
CA VAL A 84 5.55 4.79 0.19
C VAL A 84 4.42 5.70 0.66
N SER A 85 3.76 5.29 1.75
CA SER A 85 2.71 6.09 2.37
C SER A 85 3.29 7.21 3.25
N PRO A 86 2.70 8.41 3.27
CA PRO A 86 3.26 9.57 4.00
C PRO A 86 3.14 9.47 5.52
N ASP A 87 2.36 8.53 6.03
CA ASP A 87 2.20 8.25 7.47
C ASP A 87 3.34 7.39 8.06
N LEU A 88 4.35 7.08 7.27
CA LEU A 88 5.47 6.26 7.71
C LEU A 88 6.69 7.09 8.10
N LYS A 89 7.49 6.54 9.02
CA LYS A 89 8.86 7.01 9.29
C LYS A 89 9.82 6.08 8.56
N PHE A 90 10.50 6.60 7.55
CA PHE A 90 11.43 5.87 6.73
C PHE A 90 12.71 6.69 6.49
N ASN A 91 13.87 6.04 6.58
CA ASN A 91 15.15 6.65 6.21
C ASN A 91 15.44 6.34 4.73
N PHE A 92 15.38 7.35 3.87
CA PHE A 92 15.54 7.21 2.43
C PHE A 92 16.95 6.73 1.99
N ARG A 93 17.96 6.83 2.86
CA ARG A 93 19.29 6.22 2.60
C ARG A 93 19.20 4.69 2.47
N GLN A 94 18.21 4.05 3.09
CA GLN A 94 17.98 2.62 2.96
C GLN A 94 17.59 2.19 1.53
N LEU A 95 17.18 3.10 0.65
CA LEU A 95 16.88 2.79 -0.75
C LEU A 95 18.10 2.27 -1.52
N GLU A 96 19.31 2.61 -1.08
CA GLU A 96 20.54 2.02 -1.61
C GLU A 96 20.59 0.50 -1.38
N ILE A 97 20.17 0.05 -0.20
CA ILE A 97 20.10 -1.40 0.12
C ILE A 97 19.08 -2.08 -0.80
N PHE A 98 17.90 -1.48 -0.98
CA PHE A 98 16.87 -1.99 -1.90
C PHE A 98 17.40 -2.10 -3.34
N TYR A 99 18.09 -1.07 -3.80
CA TYR A 99 18.67 -1.04 -5.13
C TYR A 99 19.70 -2.15 -5.33
N ASN A 100 20.63 -2.30 -4.38
CA ASN A 100 21.69 -3.31 -4.45
C ASN A 100 21.12 -4.72 -4.38
N GLU A 101 20.17 -4.98 -3.49
CA GLU A 101 19.53 -6.30 -3.39
C GLU A 101 18.62 -6.59 -4.61
N GLY A 102 17.94 -5.60 -5.13
CA GLY A 102 17.17 -5.73 -6.37
C GLY A 102 18.02 -6.09 -7.58
N LYS A 103 19.23 -5.51 -7.67
CA LYS A 103 20.21 -5.89 -8.70
C LYS A 103 20.73 -7.32 -8.54
N LYS A 104 21.07 -7.75 -7.32
CA LYS A 104 21.50 -9.13 -7.04
C LYS A 104 20.42 -10.15 -7.40
N LEU A 105 19.17 -9.81 -7.20
CA LEU A 105 18.04 -10.66 -7.58
C LEU A 105 17.70 -10.59 -9.08
N GLU A 106 18.43 -9.81 -9.89
CA GLU A 106 18.27 -9.72 -11.35
C GLU A 106 16.83 -9.47 -11.79
N ASN A 107 16.07 -8.71 -11.01
CA ASN A 107 14.63 -8.52 -11.19
C ASN A 107 13.78 -9.82 -11.14
N LYS A 108 14.30 -10.88 -10.52
CA LYS A 108 13.54 -12.13 -10.28
C LYS A 108 12.73 -12.04 -8.97
N PHE A 109 12.10 -10.90 -8.72
CA PHE A 109 11.22 -10.65 -7.56
C PHE A 109 9.99 -9.86 -7.98
N SER A 110 8.86 -10.08 -7.33
CA SER A 110 7.65 -9.25 -7.54
C SER A 110 7.78 -7.91 -6.84
N ALA A 111 8.15 -7.92 -5.56
CA ALA A 111 8.35 -6.71 -4.77
C ALA A 111 9.34 -6.99 -3.62
N LEU A 112 10.04 -5.94 -3.18
CA LEU A 112 10.83 -5.90 -1.95
C LEU A 112 10.18 -4.95 -0.96
N GLY A 113 10.13 -5.33 0.32
CA GLY A 113 9.58 -4.51 1.39
C GLY A 113 10.53 -4.38 2.58
N PRO A 114 10.43 -3.30 3.37
CA PRO A 114 11.16 -3.15 4.62
C PRO A 114 10.53 -3.99 5.74
N ARG A 115 11.28 -4.18 6.80
CA ARG A 115 10.76 -4.71 8.05
C ARG A 115 10.03 -3.64 8.83
N PHE A 116 8.84 -3.95 9.35
CA PHE A 116 8.12 -3.06 10.26
C PHE A 116 8.63 -3.25 11.69
N THR A 117 8.95 -2.15 12.38
CA THR A 117 9.41 -2.18 13.78
C THR A 117 8.25 -2.24 14.77
N ASN A 118 7.06 -1.80 14.36
CA ASN A 118 5.83 -1.76 15.15
C ASN A 118 4.65 -2.39 14.41
N ALA A 119 4.91 -3.50 13.69
CA ALA A 119 3.84 -4.25 13.06
C ALA A 119 2.96 -4.88 14.14
N ASP A 120 1.66 -4.64 14.04
CA ASP A 120 0.69 -5.34 14.86
C ASP A 120 0.83 -6.85 14.66
N LYS A 121 0.81 -7.61 15.75
CA LYS A 121 0.96 -9.06 15.74
C LYS A 121 -0.09 -9.79 14.87
N LYS A 122 -1.13 -9.08 14.42
CA LYS A 122 -2.29 -9.61 13.70
C LYS A 122 -2.28 -9.44 12.17
N GLY A 123 -1.37 -8.64 11.58
CA GLY A 123 -1.60 -8.21 10.19
C GLY A 123 -0.60 -8.69 9.14
N HIS A 124 0.69 -8.76 9.43
CA HIS A 124 1.69 -9.09 8.41
C HIS A 124 2.71 -10.08 8.93
N VAL A 125 2.75 -11.25 8.29
CA VAL A 125 3.79 -12.24 8.54
C VAL A 125 5.11 -11.69 8.03
N GLN A 126 6.01 -11.38 8.95
CA GLN A 126 7.37 -10.96 8.64
C GLN A 126 8.28 -12.19 8.56
N SER A 127 9.32 -12.11 7.72
CA SER A 127 10.33 -13.15 7.63
C SER A 127 11.16 -13.26 8.90
N SER A 128 11.93 -14.35 9.06
CA SER A 128 12.85 -14.53 10.19
C SER A 128 13.87 -13.38 10.23
N LYS A 129 14.17 -12.88 11.44
CA LYS A 129 15.22 -11.87 11.64
C LYS A 129 16.64 -12.40 11.33
N LYS A 130 16.83 -13.72 11.35
CA LYS A 130 18.11 -14.36 11.04
C LYS A 130 18.49 -14.26 9.57
N GLU A 131 17.51 -14.11 8.68
CA GLU A 131 17.71 -13.97 7.25
C GLU A 131 18.04 -12.51 6.89
N LYS A 132 19.02 -12.29 6.01
CA LYS A 132 19.28 -10.94 5.46
C LYS A 132 18.11 -10.49 4.58
N ILE A 133 17.58 -11.42 3.78
CA ILE A 133 16.43 -11.27 2.89
C ILE A 133 15.57 -12.51 3.08
N GLY A 134 14.34 -12.32 3.54
CA GLY A 134 13.40 -13.41 3.77
C GLY A 134 12.26 -13.40 2.77
N LYS A 135 11.87 -14.59 2.30
CA LYS A 135 10.67 -14.75 1.46
C LYS A 135 9.41 -14.49 2.28
N ILE A 136 8.48 -13.75 1.68
CA ILE A 136 7.17 -13.44 2.28
C ILE A 136 6.05 -13.62 1.27
N HIS A 137 4.83 -13.76 1.76
CA HIS A 137 3.65 -13.90 0.88
C HIS A 137 3.36 -12.63 0.10
N ALA A 138 3.38 -11.49 0.78
CA ALA A 138 3.26 -10.18 0.18
C ALA A 138 4.04 -9.15 1.00
N VAL A 139 4.53 -8.11 0.35
CA VAL A 139 5.06 -6.91 1.03
C VAL A 139 3.90 -6.11 1.58
N HIS A 140 4.14 -5.23 2.54
CA HIS A 140 3.10 -4.32 3.01
C HIS A 140 2.85 -3.22 1.97
N GLY A 141 1.57 -3.02 1.60
CA GLY A 141 1.15 -2.07 0.56
C GLY A 141 1.56 -0.62 0.81
N SER A 142 1.92 -0.26 2.05
CA SER A 142 2.38 1.10 2.36
C SER A 142 3.87 1.36 2.06
N ALA A 143 4.67 0.32 1.72
CA ALA A 143 6.10 0.48 1.38
C ALA A 143 6.57 -0.65 0.46
N MET A 144 6.58 -0.40 -0.84
CA MET A 144 6.89 -1.37 -1.88
C MET A 144 7.98 -0.86 -2.82
N TYR A 145 9.09 -1.59 -2.92
CA TYR A 145 10.12 -1.36 -3.93
C TYR A 145 9.96 -2.37 -5.06
N ILE A 146 9.81 -1.88 -6.28
CA ILE A 146 9.42 -2.70 -7.43
C ILE A 146 10.20 -2.27 -8.68
N SER A 147 10.63 -3.25 -9.49
CA SER A 147 11.11 -3.00 -10.86
C SER A 147 9.95 -2.68 -11.78
N LYS A 148 10.02 -1.56 -12.52
CA LYS A 148 8.98 -1.17 -13.48
C LYS A 148 8.78 -2.24 -14.56
N LYS A 149 9.85 -2.90 -15.02
CA LYS A 149 9.76 -4.02 -15.97
C LYS A 149 8.96 -5.19 -15.41
N VAL A 150 9.20 -5.55 -14.15
CA VAL A 150 8.48 -6.62 -13.47
C VAL A 150 7.03 -6.23 -13.20
N PHE A 151 6.79 -4.99 -12.77
CA PHE A 151 5.45 -4.46 -12.55
C PHE A 151 4.58 -4.60 -13.80
N ASN A 152 5.12 -4.20 -14.94
CA ASN A 152 4.42 -4.31 -16.23
C ASN A 152 4.23 -5.79 -16.65
N LYS A 153 5.22 -6.66 -16.39
CA LYS A 153 5.12 -8.11 -16.69
C LYS A 153 4.01 -8.78 -15.88
N ILE A 154 3.81 -8.39 -14.62
CA ILE A 154 2.73 -8.91 -13.75
C ILE A 154 1.37 -8.30 -14.15
N GLY A 155 1.35 -7.20 -14.89
CA GLY A 155 0.12 -6.50 -15.31
C GLY A 155 -0.33 -5.41 -14.33
N GLY A 156 0.59 -4.85 -13.52
CA GLY A 156 0.25 -3.80 -12.55
C GLY A 156 -0.61 -4.27 -11.38
N ILE A 157 -1.21 -3.32 -10.69
CA ILE A 157 -2.18 -3.57 -9.61
C ILE A 157 -3.57 -3.79 -10.24
N ASP A 158 -4.36 -4.69 -9.69
CA ASP A 158 -5.76 -4.89 -10.11
C ASP A 158 -6.62 -3.71 -9.69
N GLU A 159 -7.15 -2.98 -10.68
CA GLU A 159 -7.93 -1.76 -10.46
C GLU A 159 -9.36 -2.03 -9.94
N ASN A 160 -9.82 -3.29 -9.95
CA ASN A 160 -11.09 -3.68 -9.31
C ASN A 160 -10.98 -3.76 -7.78
N ILE A 161 -9.78 -3.72 -7.23
CA ILE A 161 -9.52 -3.64 -5.80
C ILE A 161 -9.36 -2.17 -5.42
N PHE A 162 -10.37 -1.60 -4.79
CA PHE A 162 -10.35 -0.18 -4.41
C PHE A 162 -9.32 0.10 -3.31
N LEU A 163 -9.32 -0.70 -2.24
CA LEU A 163 -8.44 -0.56 -1.08
C LEU A 163 -8.32 -1.88 -0.33
N TYR A 164 -7.12 -2.22 0.15
CA TYR A 164 -6.73 -3.48 0.78
C TYR A 164 -6.66 -4.67 -0.19
N PHE A 165 -5.76 -5.60 0.06
CA PHE A 165 -5.48 -6.79 -0.76
C PHE A 165 -4.83 -6.51 -2.14
N GLU A 166 -4.55 -5.26 -2.50
CA GLU A 166 -3.89 -4.92 -3.77
C GLU A 166 -2.51 -5.57 -3.89
N GLU A 167 -1.72 -5.43 -2.83
CA GLU A 167 -0.38 -6.02 -2.76
C GLU A 167 -0.41 -7.54 -2.64
N ASN A 168 -1.44 -8.09 -2.01
CA ASN A 168 -1.63 -9.53 -1.90
C ASN A 168 -1.91 -10.15 -3.28
N ASP A 169 -2.83 -9.54 -4.04
CA ASP A 169 -3.16 -9.97 -5.40
C ASP A 169 -1.94 -9.83 -6.33
N TYR A 170 -1.27 -8.68 -6.28
CA TYR A 170 -0.08 -8.41 -7.07
C TYR A 170 1.04 -9.43 -6.81
N CYS A 171 1.38 -9.65 -5.53
CA CYS A 171 2.41 -10.61 -5.15
C CYS A 171 2.00 -12.06 -5.48
N LEU A 172 0.72 -12.40 -5.40
CA LEU A 172 0.21 -13.72 -5.79
C LEU A 172 0.35 -13.95 -7.30
N ARG A 173 -0.02 -12.95 -8.13
CA ARG A 173 0.20 -13.02 -9.58
C ARG A 173 1.68 -13.11 -9.92
N GLY A 174 2.53 -12.38 -9.21
CA GLY A 174 3.97 -12.49 -9.32
C GLY A 174 4.47 -13.91 -9.03
N ARG A 175 4.00 -14.54 -7.94
CA ARG A 175 4.38 -15.94 -7.62
C ARG A 175 3.96 -16.93 -8.70
N LYS A 176 2.81 -16.77 -9.33
CA LYS A 176 2.38 -17.61 -10.46
C LYS A 176 3.32 -17.50 -11.65
N LEU A 177 4.07 -16.40 -11.76
CA LEU A 177 5.13 -16.17 -12.77
C LEU A 177 6.55 -16.51 -12.26
N GLY A 178 6.68 -17.19 -11.12
CA GLY A 178 7.97 -17.52 -10.50
C GLY A 178 8.66 -16.36 -9.76
N LEU A 179 7.99 -15.18 -9.66
CA LEU A 179 8.53 -13.98 -9.03
C LEU A 179 8.09 -13.89 -7.57
N LYS A 180 9.01 -14.08 -6.64
CA LYS A 180 8.71 -14.09 -5.20
C LYS A 180 8.77 -12.68 -4.61
N ALA A 181 8.01 -12.42 -3.55
CA ALA A 181 8.16 -11.23 -2.74
C ALA A 181 9.17 -11.47 -1.61
N TYR A 182 9.94 -10.44 -1.25
CA TYR A 182 10.94 -10.52 -0.21
C TYR A 182 10.89 -9.35 0.76
N GLN A 183 11.21 -9.62 2.02
CA GLN A 183 11.48 -8.63 3.04
C GLN A 183 12.98 -8.45 3.21
N ILE A 184 13.46 -7.20 3.17
CA ILE A 184 14.87 -6.88 3.43
C ILE A 184 15.00 -6.53 4.91
N ASN A 185 15.52 -7.46 5.71
CA ASN A 185 15.55 -7.37 7.17
C ASN A 185 16.53 -6.33 7.73
N LYS A 186 17.44 -5.78 6.91
CA LYS A 186 18.31 -4.65 7.25
C LYS A 186 17.66 -3.28 7.06
N THR A 187 16.46 -3.22 6.50
CA THR A 187 15.72 -1.98 6.27
C THR A 187 14.51 -1.93 7.17
N TYR A 188 14.27 -0.77 7.78
CA TYR A 188 13.25 -0.61 8.80
C TYR A 188 12.30 0.53 8.47
N ILE A 189 11.05 0.32 8.79
CA ILE A 189 9.99 1.32 8.68
C ILE A 189 9.12 1.29 9.94
N LYS A 190 8.60 2.45 10.33
CA LYS A 190 7.69 2.58 11.47
C LYS A 190 6.44 3.32 11.06
N LYS A 191 5.27 2.77 11.33
CA LYS A 191 3.99 3.45 11.16
C LYS A 191 3.81 4.48 12.27
N LYS A 192 3.40 5.71 11.94
CA LYS A 192 3.24 6.80 12.92
C LYS A 192 1.99 6.64 13.79
N GLY A 193 1.14 5.69 13.50
CA GLY A 193 -0.19 5.58 14.10
C GLY A 193 -1.25 6.32 13.28
N GLN A 194 -2.40 6.56 13.87
CA GLN A 194 -3.51 7.22 13.17
C GLN A 194 -3.14 8.67 12.83
N THR A 195 -3.06 8.99 11.54
CA THR A 195 -2.70 10.34 11.04
C THR A 195 -3.92 11.18 10.69
N VAL A 196 -5.08 10.56 10.47
CA VAL A 196 -6.32 11.26 10.18
C VAL A 196 -6.89 11.85 11.45
N LYS A 197 -7.00 13.19 11.49
CA LYS A 197 -7.66 13.91 12.57
C LYS A 197 -9.14 14.05 12.23
N PHE A 198 -10.00 13.68 13.17
CA PHE A 198 -11.44 13.85 13.05
C PHE A 198 -11.90 15.05 13.87
N LYS A 199 -12.77 15.87 13.32
CA LYS A 199 -13.40 16.97 14.03
C LYS A 199 -14.53 16.46 14.92
N LYS A 200 -15.25 15.42 14.47
CA LYS A 200 -16.39 14.83 15.18
C LYS A 200 -16.21 13.33 15.34
N LYS A 201 -16.74 12.76 16.44
CA LYS A 201 -16.74 11.32 16.71
C LYS A 201 -17.43 10.51 15.60
N ASN A 202 -18.51 11.05 15.05
CA ASN A 202 -19.27 10.39 13.99
C ASN A 202 -18.46 10.25 12.68
N GLU A 203 -17.65 11.25 12.30
CA GLU A 203 -16.75 11.16 11.13
C GLU A 203 -15.77 9.98 11.22
N LYS A 204 -15.26 9.74 12.44
CA LYS A 204 -14.38 8.59 12.69
C LYS A 204 -15.12 7.27 12.51
N ILE A 205 -16.34 7.17 13.02
CA ILE A 205 -17.16 5.97 12.93
C ILE A 205 -17.50 5.67 11.46
N GLU A 206 -17.92 6.69 10.71
CA GLU A 206 -18.24 6.54 9.29
C GLU A 206 -17.02 6.11 8.46
N LEU A 207 -15.85 6.70 8.71
CA LEU A 207 -14.63 6.26 8.04
C LEU A 207 -14.28 4.81 8.39
N LEU A 208 -14.40 4.40 9.66
CA LEU A 208 -14.10 3.02 10.06
C LEU A 208 -15.06 2.02 9.42
N LYS A 209 -16.35 2.37 9.29
CA LYS A 209 -17.35 1.55 8.57
C LYS A 209 -16.95 1.39 7.10
N LEU A 210 -16.61 2.50 6.43
CA LEU A 210 -16.19 2.50 5.03
C LEU A 210 -14.92 1.67 4.81
N LEU A 211 -13.90 1.83 5.66
CA LEU A 211 -12.68 1.05 5.59
C LEU A 211 -12.93 -0.45 5.83
N SER A 212 -13.82 -0.79 6.78
CA SER A 212 -14.21 -2.18 7.04
C SER A 212 -14.95 -2.79 5.85
N TRP A 213 -15.83 -2.01 5.20
CA TRP A 213 -16.52 -2.43 3.98
C TRP A 213 -15.53 -2.73 2.85
N HIS A 214 -14.60 -1.82 2.59
CA HIS A 214 -13.56 -2.05 1.56
C HIS A 214 -12.70 -3.27 1.88
N TYR A 215 -12.34 -3.48 3.15
CA TYR A 215 -11.57 -4.65 3.55
C TYR A 215 -12.32 -5.95 3.23
N ILE A 216 -13.58 -6.08 3.68
CA ILE A 216 -14.40 -7.26 3.46
C ILE A 216 -14.63 -7.52 1.97
N TRP A 217 -14.99 -6.47 1.21
CA TRP A 217 -15.22 -6.57 -0.22
C TRP A 217 -13.97 -7.01 -0.98
N SER A 218 -12.83 -6.40 -0.68
CA SER A 218 -11.57 -6.69 -1.35
C SER A 218 -11.08 -8.11 -1.02
N GLU A 219 -11.26 -8.57 0.22
CA GLU A 219 -10.94 -9.93 0.62
C GLU A 219 -11.82 -10.95 -0.10
N PHE A 220 -13.13 -10.69 -0.17
CA PHE A 220 -14.06 -11.52 -0.93
C PHE A 220 -13.67 -11.59 -2.40
N TYR A 221 -13.43 -10.43 -3.02
CA TYR A 221 -13.02 -10.34 -4.42
C TYR A 221 -11.70 -11.10 -4.66
N PHE A 222 -10.72 -10.95 -3.78
CA PHE A 222 -9.44 -11.66 -3.85
C PHE A 222 -9.63 -13.18 -3.83
N HIS A 223 -10.45 -13.70 -2.92
CA HIS A 223 -10.73 -15.14 -2.86
C HIS A 223 -11.55 -15.61 -4.06
N LYS A 224 -12.59 -14.88 -4.46
CA LYS A 224 -13.38 -15.16 -5.66
C LYS A 224 -12.49 -15.26 -6.92
N LYS A 225 -11.62 -14.29 -7.12
CA LYS A 225 -10.71 -14.23 -8.27
C LYS A 225 -9.70 -15.37 -8.30
N ASN A 226 -9.13 -15.71 -7.14
CA ASN A 226 -7.98 -16.62 -7.07
C ASN A 226 -8.34 -18.08 -6.71
N LYS A 227 -9.47 -18.32 -6.09
CA LYS A 227 -9.91 -19.65 -5.62
C LYS A 227 -11.32 -20.05 -6.10
N GLY A 228 -12.02 -19.14 -6.78
CA GLY A 228 -13.36 -19.35 -7.29
C GLY A 228 -14.47 -18.86 -6.38
N TYR A 229 -15.66 -18.70 -6.96
CA TYR A 229 -16.82 -18.09 -6.30
C TYR A 229 -17.31 -18.91 -5.10
N PHE A 230 -17.45 -20.23 -5.26
CA PHE A 230 -17.90 -21.12 -4.18
C PHE A 230 -16.97 -21.10 -2.98
N PHE A 231 -15.65 -21.11 -3.22
CA PHE A 231 -14.68 -20.97 -2.13
C PHE A 231 -14.87 -19.66 -1.38
N ALA A 232 -15.04 -18.54 -2.08
CA ALA A 232 -15.24 -17.24 -1.45
C ALA A 232 -16.49 -17.24 -0.58
N ILE A 233 -17.61 -17.80 -1.04
CA ILE A 233 -18.85 -17.90 -0.25
C ILE A 233 -18.63 -18.73 1.02
N ILE A 234 -18.06 -19.93 0.89
CA ILE A 234 -17.80 -20.81 2.04
C ILE A 234 -16.87 -20.14 3.05
N TYR A 235 -15.82 -19.46 2.58
CA TYR A 235 -14.88 -18.72 3.42
C TYR A 235 -15.56 -17.62 4.23
N PHE A 236 -16.52 -16.89 3.63
CA PHE A 236 -17.25 -15.80 4.27
C PHE A 236 -18.51 -16.22 5.01
N CYS A 237 -18.98 -17.46 4.82
CA CYS A 237 -20.18 -17.99 5.48
C CYS A 237 -20.16 -17.83 7.01
N PRO A 238 -19.09 -18.17 7.75
CA PRO A 238 -19.04 -17.98 9.20
C PRO A 238 -19.16 -16.51 9.62
N LEU A 239 -18.58 -15.58 8.85
CA LEU A 239 -18.69 -14.14 9.10
C LEU A 239 -20.12 -13.65 8.90
N LEU A 240 -20.78 -14.10 7.83
CA LEU A 240 -22.18 -13.77 7.54
C LEU A 240 -23.11 -14.30 8.63
N ILE A 241 -22.99 -15.57 9.01
CA ILE A 241 -23.79 -16.19 10.09
C ILE A 241 -23.61 -15.41 11.39
N ARG A 242 -22.36 -15.12 11.79
CA ARG A 242 -22.09 -14.34 13.00
C ARG A 242 -22.69 -12.94 12.96
N THR A 243 -22.69 -12.31 11.80
CA THR A 243 -23.23 -10.95 11.62
C THR A 243 -24.76 -10.96 11.72
N ILE A 244 -25.42 -11.92 11.06
CA ILE A 244 -26.87 -12.12 11.13
C ILE A 244 -27.30 -12.42 12.57
N PHE A 245 -26.60 -13.33 13.26
CA PHE A 245 -26.88 -13.68 14.64
C PHE A 245 -26.77 -12.48 15.59
N LYS A 246 -25.72 -11.66 15.44
CA LYS A 246 -25.59 -10.41 16.20
C LYS A 246 -26.70 -9.42 15.92
N PHE A 247 -27.12 -9.31 14.66
CA PHE A 247 -28.22 -8.42 14.27
C PHE A 247 -29.55 -8.86 14.92
N LEU A 248 -29.85 -10.17 14.88
CA LEU A 248 -31.04 -10.73 15.50
C LEU A 248 -31.04 -10.56 17.02
N LEU A 249 -29.91 -10.85 17.69
CA LEU A 249 -29.80 -10.63 19.14
C LEU A 249 -30.00 -9.17 19.53
N ASN A 250 -29.41 -8.23 18.79
CA ASN A 250 -29.57 -6.80 19.09
C ASN A 250 -31.01 -6.33 18.83
N GLY A 251 -31.71 -6.91 17.85
CA GLY A 251 -33.13 -6.66 17.59
C GLY A 251 -34.03 -7.15 18.76
N LEU A 252 -33.78 -8.37 19.25
CA LEU A 252 -34.49 -8.94 20.37
C LEU A 252 -34.27 -8.15 21.68
N LEU A 253 -33.03 -7.75 21.95
CA LEU A 253 -32.70 -6.94 23.14
C LEU A 253 -33.31 -5.52 23.10
N ARG A 254 -33.49 -4.95 21.93
CA ARG A 254 -34.18 -3.65 21.75
C ARG A 254 -35.68 -3.75 22.01
N ASN A 255 -36.31 -4.84 21.57
CA ASN A 255 -37.75 -5.05 21.79
C ASN A 255 -38.12 -5.39 23.24
N ASN A 256 -37.17 -5.88 24.05
CA ASN A 256 -37.40 -6.18 25.47
C ASN A 256 -37.16 -4.96 26.39
N ASN A 257 -36.73 -3.83 25.86
CA ASN A 257 -36.49 -2.60 26.63
C ASN A 257 -37.51 -1.47 26.28
N ASN A 258 -38.56 -1.79 25.53
CA ASN A 258 -39.78 -0.99 25.33
C ASN A 258 -40.97 -1.69 26.00
#